data_157959caa3dffcf5a7deb4161bb38c0f
#
_entry.id   157959caa3dffcf5a7deb4161bb38c0f
#
_cell.length_a   1.000
_cell.length_b   1.000
_cell.length_c   1.000
_cell.angle_alpha   90.00
_cell.angle_beta   90.00
_cell.angle_gamma   90.00
#
_symmetry.space_group_name_H-M   'P 1'
#
loop_
_entity.id
_entity.type
_entity.pdbx_description
1 polymer ?
#
loop_
_entity_poly.entity_id
_entity_poly.type
_entity_poly.pdbx_seq_one_letter_code
_entity_poly.pdbx_strand_id
1 'polypeptide(L)'
;MLVFFLLSNQQYYIENIYIEEEKLLTNKTYGYVRVSSQDQNEDRQLIAMEQAGVPRSNIYMDKQSGKDFNRPNYKRLIKRLREGDLLYILSIDRLGRNYEEILNQWRIIPKDKKVDIVVIDMPLLDTRHEKNLLGTFISDIVLQLLSFVAENERTNIKQRQAEGIAVAKAKGVRFGRPPKPLPEDSVNLL
;
A
#
# COMPACT_ATOMS: atom_id res chain seq x y z
N MET A 1 -45.04 30.88 11.26
CA MET A 1 -44.51 29.83 10.35
C MET A 1 -43.05 30.05 9.97
N LEU A 2 -42.64 31.25 9.53
CA LEU A 2 -41.25 31.55 9.14
C LEU A 2 -40.22 31.40 10.28
N VAL A 3 -40.56 31.87 11.48
CA VAL A 3 -39.67 31.80 12.66
C VAL A 3 -39.38 30.33 13.11
N PHE A 4 -40.38 29.46 13.03
CA PHE A 4 -40.22 28.02 13.33
C PHE A 4 -39.31 27.32 12.31
N PHE A 5 -39.37 27.68 11.05
CA PHE A 5 -38.51 27.14 9.99
C PHE A 5 -37.06 27.60 10.15
N LEU A 6 -36.82 28.84 10.57
CA LEU A 6 -35.47 29.36 10.83
C LEU A 6 -34.84 28.71 12.09
N LEU A 7 -35.62 28.51 13.14
CA LEU A 7 -35.13 27.83 14.36
C LEU A 7 -34.82 26.36 14.13
N SER A 8 -35.62 25.63 13.36
CA SER A 8 -35.35 24.24 13.00
C SER A 8 -34.11 24.08 12.14
N ASN A 9 -33.86 25.00 11.19
CA ASN A 9 -32.63 25.01 10.41
C ASN A 9 -31.39 25.31 11.27
N GLN A 10 -31.50 26.25 12.21
CA GLN A 10 -30.39 26.60 13.09
C GLN A 10 -30.03 25.43 14.04
N GLN A 11 -31.02 24.73 14.54
CA GLN A 11 -30.82 23.51 15.36
C GLN A 11 -30.17 22.40 14.55
N TYR A 12 -30.59 22.16 13.31
CA TYR A 12 -30.00 21.20 12.39
C TYR A 12 -28.54 21.52 12.07
N TYR A 13 -28.18 22.80 11.87
CA TYR A 13 -26.78 23.20 11.66
C TYR A 13 -25.92 22.97 12.91
N ILE A 14 -26.43 23.30 14.09
CA ILE A 14 -25.71 23.10 15.35
C ILE A 14 -25.48 21.61 15.62
N GLU A 15 -26.49 20.77 15.46
CA GLU A 15 -26.36 19.32 15.62
C GLU A 15 -25.35 18.71 14.62
N ASN A 16 -25.36 19.14 13.37
CA ASN A 16 -24.37 18.67 12.39
C ASN A 16 -22.94 19.12 12.73
N ILE A 17 -22.75 20.33 13.24
CA ILE A 17 -21.44 20.81 13.71
C ILE A 17 -20.95 19.95 14.87
N TYR A 18 -21.78 19.66 15.85
CA TYR A 18 -21.42 18.79 16.97
C TYR A 18 -21.10 17.36 16.53
N ILE A 19 -21.86 16.80 15.59
CA ILE A 19 -21.60 15.46 15.02
C ILE A 19 -20.28 15.42 14.25
N GLU A 20 -19.98 16.48 13.47
CA GLU A 20 -18.68 16.58 12.77
C GLU A 20 -17.51 16.76 13.73
N GLU A 21 -17.64 17.56 14.77
CA GLU A 21 -16.62 17.72 15.81
C GLU A 21 -16.39 16.41 16.59
N GLU A 22 -17.44 15.69 16.96
CA GLU A 22 -17.34 14.39 17.62
C GLU A 22 -16.68 13.34 16.72
N LYS A 23 -16.98 13.33 15.43
CA LYS A 23 -16.30 12.48 14.43
C LYS A 23 -14.82 12.83 14.32
N LEU A 24 -14.46 14.10 14.27
CA LEU A 24 -13.06 14.57 14.24
C LEU A 24 -12.28 14.14 15.50
N LEU A 25 -12.91 14.13 16.66
CA LEU A 25 -12.30 13.68 17.93
C LEU A 25 -12.10 12.16 17.99
N THR A 26 -12.85 11.38 17.21
CA THR A 26 -12.76 9.91 17.19
C THR A 26 -11.87 9.36 16.08
N ASN A 27 -11.56 10.18 15.05
CA ASN A 27 -10.76 9.78 13.91
C ASN A 27 -9.31 9.48 14.33
N LYS A 28 -8.79 8.35 13.89
CA LYS A 28 -7.45 7.88 14.24
C LYS A 28 -6.54 7.92 13.05
N THR A 29 -5.28 8.22 13.36
CA THR A 29 -4.20 8.17 12.37
C THR A 29 -3.46 6.86 12.49
N TYR A 30 -3.27 6.19 11.36
CA TYR A 30 -2.59 4.91 11.23
C TYR A 30 -1.43 5.01 10.24
N GLY A 31 -0.43 4.17 10.43
CA GLY A 31 0.67 3.99 9.48
C GLY A 31 0.78 2.54 9.05
N TYR A 32 1.10 2.31 7.78
CA TYR A 32 1.46 0.99 7.29
C TYR A 32 2.88 0.97 6.73
N VAL A 33 3.67 0.05 7.24
CA VAL A 33 5.07 -0.18 6.87
C VAL A 33 5.21 -1.58 6.30
N ARG A 34 5.88 -1.70 5.16
CA ARG A 34 6.22 -3.00 4.57
C ARG A 34 7.69 -3.05 4.22
N VAL A 35 8.40 -4.04 4.74
CA VAL A 35 9.81 -4.29 4.43
C VAL A 35 10.00 -5.70 3.90
N SER A 36 10.92 -5.89 2.96
CA SER A 36 11.40 -7.22 2.59
C SER A 36 12.39 -7.71 3.66
N SER A 37 12.58 -9.02 3.77
CA SER A 37 13.54 -9.60 4.72
C SER A 37 15.00 -9.17 4.48
N GLN A 38 15.28 -8.51 3.34
CA GLN A 38 16.59 -7.98 2.93
C GLN A 38 16.68 -6.45 3.03
N ASP A 39 15.57 -5.74 3.22
CA ASP A 39 15.58 -4.29 3.30
C ASP A 39 15.91 -3.80 4.69
N GLN A 40 17.07 -3.19 4.82
CA GLN A 40 17.51 -2.43 6.00
C GLN A 40 16.79 -1.08 6.15
N ASN A 41 15.77 -0.80 5.32
CA ASN A 41 15.07 0.49 5.27
C ASN A 41 13.80 0.58 6.15
N GLU A 42 13.71 -0.25 7.18
CA GLU A 42 12.64 -0.17 8.18
C GLU A 42 12.64 1.18 8.87
N ASP A 43 13.81 1.63 9.30
CA ASP A 43 13.99 2.89 10.04
C ASP A 43 13.53 4.10 9.23
N ARG A 44 13.83 4.13 7.93
CA ARG A 44 13.38 5.24 7.06
C ARG A 44 11.86 5.35 7.03
N GLN A 45 11.15 4.23 6.93
CA GLN A 45 9.69 4.24 6.91
C GLN A 45 9.13 4.64 8.28
N LEU A 46 9.71 4.13 9.36
CA LEU A 46 9.28 4.48 10.73
C LEU A 46 9.51 5.96 11.03
N ILE A 47 10.67 6.52 10.67
CA ILE A 47 10.97 7.95 10.83
C ILE A 47 9.95 8.79 10.05
N ALA A 48 9.64 8.41 8.81
CA ALA A 48 8.65 9.12 8.00
C ALA A 48 7.25 9.09 8.64
N MET A 49 6.83 7.97 9.23
CA MET A 49 5.58 7.87 9.98
C MET A 49 5.58 8.76 11.22
N GLU A 50 6.67 8.78 11.98
CA GLU A 50 6.81 9.63 13.17
C GLU A 50 6.77 11.11 12.81
N GLN A 51 7.46 11.52 11.74
CA GLN A 51 7.43 12.89 11.22
C GLN A 51 6.03 13.31 10.74
N ALA A 52 5.26 12.35 10.21
CA ALA A 52 3.86 12.56 9.84
C ALA A 52 2.90 12.58 11.05
N GLY A 53 3.41 12.41 12.29
CA GLY A 53 2.61 12.44 13.50
C GLY A 53 1.84 11.16 13.79
N VAL A 54 2.19 10.04 13.17
CA VAL A 54 1.53 8.75 13.41
C VAL A 54 2.01 8.17 14.75
N PRO A 55 1.11 7.90 15.72
CA PRO A 55 1.48 7.25 16.98
C PRO A 55 2.09 5.86 16.73
N ARG A 56 3.18 5.53 17.42
CA ARG A 56 3.83 4.20 17.28
C ARG A 56 2.88 3.02 17.50
N SER A 57 1.93 3.16 18.41
CA SER A 57 0.89 2.16 18.69
C SER A 57 -0.05 1.90 17.50
N ASN A 58 -0.10 2.84 16.56
CA ASN A 58 -0.97 2.78 15.39
C ASN A 58 -0.20 2.43 14.10
N ILE A 59 1.09 2.09 14.19
CA ILE A 59 1.89 1.66 13.06
C ILE A 59 1.79 0.13 12.94
N TYR A 60 1.34 -0.33 11.79
CA TYR A 60 1.24 -1.73 11.42
C TYR A 60 2.37 -2.09 10.47
N MET A 61 3.13 -3.12 10.79
CA MET A 61 4.30 -3.50 10.01
C MET A 61 4.23 -4.97 9.60
N ASP A 62 4.48 -5.24 8.31
CA ASP A 62 4.71 -6.58 7.78
C ASP A 62 6.16 -6.71 7.27
N LYS A 63 6.88 -7.72 7.81
CA LYS A 63 8.23 -8.09 7.36
C LYS A 63 8.11 -9.38 6.56
N GLN A 64 8.29 -9.31 5.24
CA GLN A 64 8.14 -10.50 4.40
C GLN A 64 9.05 -10.51 3.18
N SER A 65 9.62 -11.69 2.87
CA SER A 65 10.33 -11.95 1.63
C SER A 65 9.36 -11.89 0.43
N GLY A 66 9.87 -11.46 -0.73
CA GLY A 66 9.09 -11.16 -1.92
C GLY A 66 8.23 -12.28 -2.51
N LYS A 67 8.24 -13.51 -1.94
CA LYS A 67 7.47 -14.66 -2.44
C LYS A 67 6.16 -14.89 -1.70
N ASP A 68 6.04 -14.48 -0.43
CA ASP A 68 4.87 -14.75 0.38
C ASP A 68 4.05 -13.47 0.59
N PHE A 69 2.77 -13.50 0.18
CA PHE A 69 1.88 -12.34 0.23
C PHE A 69 0.95 -12.36 1.45
N ASN A 70 1.29 -13.14 2.44
CA ASN A 70 0.51 -13.13 3.66
C ASN A 70 0.86 -11.89 4.50
N ARG A 71 0.04 -10.83 4.41
CA ARG A 71 0.19 -9.58 5.16
C ARG A 71 -0.76 -9.57 6.37
N PRO A 72 -0.43 -10.24 7.46
CA PRO A 72 -1.34 -10.37 8.60
C PRO A 72 -1.65 -9.03 9.25
N ASN A 73 -0.65 -8.15 9.37
CA ASN A 73 -0.83 -6.85 9.99
C ASN A 73 -1.58 -5.88 9.09
N TYR A 74 -1.37 -5.92 7.77
CA TYR A 74 -2.19 -5.19 6.82
C TYR A 74 -3.66 -5.62 6.90
N LYS A 75 -3.93 -6.92 6.91
CA LYS A 75 -5.29 -7.44 7.04
C LYS A 75 -5.96 -7.00 8.36
N ARG A 76 -5.20 -6.95 9.45
CA ARG A 76 -5.68 -6.43 10.75
C ARG A 76 -5.97 -4.94 10.67
N LEU A 77 -5.08 -4.17 10.06
CA LEU A 77 -5.25 -2.74 9.84
C LEU A 77 -6.53 -2.47 9.05
N ILE A 78 -6.69 -3.09 7.87
CA ILE A 78 -7.87 -2.91 7.03
C ILE A 78 -9.18 -3.23 7.77
N LYS A 79 -9.20 -4.26 8.64
CA LYS A 79 -10.36 -4.56 9.48
C LYS A 79 -10.63 -3.51 10.55
N ARG A 80 -9.60 -2.83 11.03
CA ARG A 80 -9.68 -1.85 12.11
C ARG A 80 -10.08 -0.46 11.62
N LEU A 81 -9.70 -0.10 10.40
CA LEU A 81 -10.00 1.18 9.78
C LEU A 81 -11.49 1.45 9.73
N ARG A 82 -11.91 2.65 10.14
CA ARG A 82 -13.27 3.17 10.14
C ARG A 82 -13.38 4.43 9.31
N GLU A 83 -14.58 4.79 8.93
CA GLU A 83 -14.87 6.04 8.23
C GLU A 83 -14.29 7.25 8.98
N GLY A 84 -13.58 8.11 8.26
CA GLY A 84 -12.91 9.29 8.79
C GLY A 84 -11.49 9.06 9.32
N ASP A 85 -11.03 7.81 9.45
CA ASP A 85 -9.64 7.53 9.83
C ASP A 85 -8.68 7.99 8.70
N LEU A 86 -7.40 8.14 9.07
CA LEU A 86 -6.33 8.55 8.17
C LEU A 86 -5.23 7.48 8.12
N LEU A 87 -4.86 7.03 6.92
CA LEU A 87 -3.80 6.07 6.69
C LEU A 87 -2.60 6.72 6.00
N TYR A 88 -1.44 6.68 6.64
CA TYR A 88 -0.16 7.05 6.03
C TYR A 88 0.57 5.82 5.50
N ILE A 89 1.12 5.94 4.29
CA ILE A 89 2.08 5.00 3.70
C ILE A 89 3.27 5.79 3.16
N LEU A 90 4.47 5.21 3.14
CA LEU A 90 5.62 5.91 2.60
C LEU A 90 5.52 6.05 1.08
N SER A 91 5.20 4.96 0.38
CA SER A 91 5.12 4.89 -1.08
C SER A 91 3.98 3.99 -1.53
N ILE A 92 3.46 4.22 -2.73
CA ILE A 92 2.26 3.53 -3.26
C ILE A 92 2.45 2.01 -3.40
N ASP A 93 3.68 1.54 -3.65
CA ASP A 93 4.02 0.12 -3.73
C ASP A 93 3.83 -0.64 -2.41
N ARG A 94 3.63 0.08 -1.30
CA ARG A 94 3.26 -0.55 -0.02
C ARG A 94 1.86 -1.15 -0.03
N LEU A 95 0.96 -0.60 -0.85
CA LEU A 95 -0.42 -1.11 -0.96
C LEU A 95 -0.51 -2.42 -1.75
N GLY A 96 0.34 -2.63 -2.76
CA GLY A 96 0.27 -3.81 -3.61
C GLY A 96 1.60 -4.22 -4.20
N ARG A 97 1.64 -5.40 -4.84
CA ARG A 97 2.78 -5.92 -5.59
C ARG A 97 2.69 -5.65 -7.07
N ASN A 98 1.49 -5.49 -7.56
CA ASN A 98 1.17 -5.27 -8.95
C ASN A 98 0.10 -4.20 -9.07
N TYR A 99 -0.11 -3.81 -10.30
CA TYR A 99 -1.07 -2.79 -10.69
C TYR A 99 -2.48 -3.04 -10.15
N GLU A 100 -3.02 -4.21 -10.39
CA GLU A 100 -4.40 -4.55 -10.03
C GLU A 100 -4.61 -4.47 -8.50
N GLU A 101 -3.63 -4.95 -7.75
CA GLU A 101 -3.71 -4.94 -6.29
C GLU A 101 -3.64 -3.52 -5.73
N ILE A 102 -2.74 -2.67 -6.26
CA ILE A 102 -2.64 -1.26 -5.86
C ILE A 102 -3.97 -0.54 -6.16
N LEU A 103 -4.50 -0.68 -7.37
CA LEU A 103 -5.79 -0.08 -7.73
C LEU A 103 -6.94 -0.56 -6.85
N ASN A 104 -6.97 -1.86 -6.57
CA ASN A 104 -8.01 -2.43 -5.73
C ASN A 104 -7.95 -1.87 -4.31
N GLN A 105 -6.76 -1.77 -3.71
CA GLN A 105 -6.60 -1.20 -2.37
C GLN A 105 -6.89 0.31 -2.37
N TRP A 106 -6.48 1.03 -3.40
CA TRP A 106 -6.80 2.45 -3.57
C TRP A 106 -8.30 2.71 -3.70
N ARG A 107 -9.06 1.77 -4.26
CA ARG A 107 -10.53 1.83 -4.29
C ARG A 107 -11.13 1.50 -2.92
N ILE A 108 -10.71 0.39 -2.32
CA ILE A 108 -11.29 -0.12 -1.07
C ILE A 108 -11.13 0.90 0.07
N ILE A 109 -9.95 1.49 0.24
CA ILE A 109 -9.67 2.32 1.41
C ILE A 109 -10.39 3.66 1.33
N PRO A 110 -10.23 4.50 0.29
CA PRO A 110 -10.92 5.79 0.25
C PRO A 110 -12.40 5.69 -0.11
N LYS A 111 -12.77 4.83 -1.07
CA LYS A 111 -14.15 4.80 -1.58
C LYS A 111 -15.08 3.91 -0.75
N ASP A 112 -14.65 2.68 -0.45
CA ASP A 112 -15.54 1.73 0.25
C ASP A 112 -15.51 1.94 1.76
N LYS A 113 -14.35 2.26 2.34
CA LYS A 113 -14.19 2.48 3.78
C LYS A 113 -14.25 3.95 4.19
N LYS A 114 -14.16 4.87 3.25
CA LYS A 114 -14.13 6.33 3.48
C LYS A 114 -13.00 6.73 4.45
N VAL A 115 -11.85 6.12 4.28
CA VAL A 115 -10.62 6.38 5.03
C VAL A 115 -9.68 7.18 4.13
N ASP A 116 -9.18 8.30 4.62
CA ASP A 116 -8.22 9.08 3.85
C ASP A 116 -6.85 8.39 3.78
N ILE A 117 -6.17 8.52 2.64
CA ILE A 117 -4.81 8.02 2.44
C ILE A 117 -3.88 9.17 2.11
N VAL A 118 -2.69 9.14 2.72
CA VAL A 118 -1.56 10.02 2.38
C VAL A 118 -0.37 9.16 1.98
N VAL A 119 0.14 9.38 0.77
CA VAL A 119 1.38 8.79 0.28
C VAL A 119 2.49 9.81 0.48
N ILE A 120 3.39 9.56 1.45
CA ILE A 120 4.35 10.57 1.94
C ILE A 120 5.32 11.02 0.85
N ASP A 121 5.82 10.09 0.02
CA ASP A 121 6.76 10.40 -1.06
C ASP A 121 6.06 10.96 -2.32
N MET A 122 4.73 11.03 -2.32
CA MET A 122 3.93 11.50 -3.44
C MET A 122 2.75 12.36 -2.98
N PRO A 123 2.95 13.65 -2.68
CA PRO A 123 1.92 14.54 -2.15
C PRO A 123 0.67 14.68 -3.03
N LEU A 124 0.78 14.39 -4.33
CA LEU A 124 -0.38 14.34 -5.24
C LEU A 124 -1.37 13.22 -4.91
N LEU A 125 -0.93 12.20 -4.18
CA LEU A 125 -1.75 11.09 -3.71
C LEU A 125 -2.14 11.31 -2.22
N ASP A 126 -2.72 12.48 -1.93
CA ASP A 126 -3.29 12.83 -0.63
C ASP A 126 -4.79 13.06 -0.79
N THR A 127 -5.59 12.07 -0.37
CA THR A 127 -7.04 12.10 -0.56
C THR A 127 -7.77 13.13 0.30
N ARG A 128 -7.11 13.69 1.32
CA ARG A 128 -7.69 14.76 2.16
C ARG A 128 -7.97 16.04 1.37
N HIS A 129 -7.16 16.29 0.34
CA HIS A 129 -7.30 17.46 -0.54
C HIS A 129 -8.25 17.24 -1.71
N GLU A 130 -8.72 16.01 -1.92
CA GLU A 130 -9.49 15.59 -3.08
C GLU A 130 -11.01 15.72 -2.90
N LYS A 131 -11.46 16.59 -2.02
CA LYS A 131 -12.92 16.81 -1.80
C LYS A 131 -13.63 17.43 -3.03
N ASN A 132 -12.90 17.73 -4.10
CA ASN A 132 -13.46 18.17 -5.37
C ASN A 132 -13.26 17.12 -6.48
N LEU A 133 -14.18 17.11 -7.44
CA LEU A 133 -14.22 16.17 -8.56
C LEU A 133 -12.90 16.14 -9.37
N LEU A 134 -12.23 17.29 -9.50
CA LEU A 134 -10.99 17.46 -10.26
C LEU A 134 -9.80 16.79 -9.54
N GLY A 135 -9.70 16.92 -8.22
CA GLY A 135 -8.64 16.26 -7.43
C GLY A 135 -8.73 14.75 -7.52
N THR A 136 -9.92 14.18 -7.32
CA THR A 136 -10.15 12.73 -7.46
C THR A 136 -9.77 12.23 -8.87
N PHE A 137 -10.13 12.98 -9.91
CA PHE A 137 -9.80 12.62 -11.28
C PHE A 137 -8.29 12.65 -11.56
N ILE A 138 -7.57 13.66 -11.07
CA ILE A 138 -6.11 13.76 -11.22
C ILE A 138 -5.42 12.60 -10.51
N SER A 139 -5.80 12.27 -9.30
CA SER A 139 -5.23 11.13 -8.56
C SER A 139 -5.48 9.80 -9.24
N ASP A 140 -6.68 9.57 -9.76
CA ASP A 140 -6.99 8.36 -10.52
C ASP A 140 -6.12 8.25 -11.78
N ILE A 141 -5.88 9.35 -12.52
CA ILE A 141 -4.98 9.37 -13.68
C ILE A 141 -3.52 9.09 -13.28
N VAL A 142 -3.01 9.80 -12.27
CA VAL A 142 -1.64 9.63 -11.78
C VAL A 142 -1.42 8.19 -11.35
N LEU A 143 -2.35 7.61 -10.61
CA LEU A 143 -2.30 6.23 -10.17
C LEU A 143 -2.25 5.26 -11.36
N GLN A 144 -3.09 5.45 -12.37
CA GLN A 144 -3.09 4.63 -13.58
C GLN A 144 -1.76 4.73 -14.34
N LEU A 145 -1.20 5.94 -14.50
CA LEU A 145 0.05 6.17 -15.18
C LEU A 145 1.23 5.50 -14.47
N LEU A 146 1.36 5.69 -13.17
CA LEU A 146 2.42 5.08 -12.37
C LEU A 146 2.36 3.56 -12.40
N SER A 147 1.16 3.03 -12.36
CA SER A 147 0.92 1.61 -12.38
C SER A 147 1.26 1.00 -13.74
N PHE A 148 0.95 1.70 -14.83
CA PHE A 148 1.34 1.32 -16.18
C PHE A 148 2.87 1.32 -16.35
N VAL A 149 3.55 2.34 -15.84
CA VAL A 149 5.02 2.42 -15.86
C VAL A 149 5.64 1.26 -15.10
N ALA A 150 5.14 0.98 -13.88
CA ALA A 150 5.65 -0.12 -13.05
C ALA A 150 5.46 -1.49 -13.70
N GLU A 151 4.32 -1.73 -14.39
CA GLU A 151 4.08 -2.99 -15.10
C GLU A 151 4.97 -3.15 -16.32
N ASN A 152 5.19 -2.07 -17.09
CA ASN A 152 6.13 -2.06 -18.21
C ASN A 152 7.57 -2.36 -17.76
N GLU A 153 8.02 -1.73 -16.67
CA GLU A 153 9.34 -1.98 -16.12
C GLU A 153 9.52 -3.44 -15.69
N ARG A 154 8.51 -4.01 -15.04
CA ARG A 154 8.49 -5.42 -14.63
C ARG A 154 8.55 -6.38 -15.84
N THR A 155 7.81 -6.06 -16.88
CA THR A 155 7.80 -6.84 -18.13
C THR A 155 9.16 -6.78 -18.81
N ASN A 156 9.75 -5.59 -18.90
CA ASN A 156 11.09 -5.40 -19.46
C ASN A 156 12.18 -6.13 -18.67
N ILE A 157 12.09 -6.15 -17.33
CA ILE A 157 13.02 -6.91 -16.47
C ILE A 157 12.89 -8.41 -16.75
N LYS A 158 11.67 -8.95 -16.82
CA LYS A 158 11.45 -10.38 -17.13
C LYS A 158 11.97 -10.76 -18.51
N GLN A 159 11.76 -9.89 -19.51
CA GLN A 159 12.25 -10.12 -20.86
C GLN A 159 13.78 -10.15 -20.88
N ARG A 160 14.46 -9.15 -20.30
CA ARG A 160 15.93 -9.13 -20.20
C ARG A 160 16.50 -10.34 -19.46
N GLN A 161 15.82 -10.78 -18.40
CA GLN A 161 16.20 -12.01 -17.68
C GLN A 161 16.06 -13.25 -18.57
N ALA A 162 14.97 -13.38 -19.33
CA ALA A 162 14.76 -14.49 -20.24
C ALA A 162 15.82 -14.52 -21.36
N GLU A 163 16.12 -13.36 -21.94
CA GLU A 163 17.17 -13.19 -22.94
C GLU A 163 18.55 -13.56 -22.37
N GLY A 164 18.88 -13.06 -21.18
CA GLY A 164 20.13 -13.38 -20.48
C GLY A 164 20.28 -14.87 -20.19
N ILE A 165 19.19 -15.53 -19.74
CA ILE A 165 19.17 -16.99 -19.51
C ILE A 165 19.36 -17.75 -20.82
N ALA A 166 18.72 -17.32 -21.93
CA ALA A 166 18.86 -17.94 -23.22
C ALA A 166 20.32 -17.89 -23.74
N VAL A 167 20.95 -16.71 -23.64
CA VAL A 167 22.37 -16.51 -23.99
C VAL A 167 23.30 -17.38 -23.14
N ALA A 168 23.06 -17.42 -21.81
CA ALA A 168 23.87 -18.22 -20.92
C ALA A 168 23.73 -19.73 -21.17
N LYS A 169 22.51 -20.21 -21.48
CA LYS A 169 22.28 -21.61 -21.93
C LYS A 169 23.00 -21.92 -23.20
N ALA A 170 22.98 -21.02 -24.20
CA ALA A 170 23.72 -21.19 -25.46
C ALA A 170 25.24 -21.28 -25.26
N LYS A 171 25.76 -20.63 -24.22
CA LYS A 171 27.18 -20.72 -23.75
C LYS A 171 27.46 -21.95 -22.89
N GLY A 172 26.52 -22.87 -22.69
CA GLY A 172 26.70 -24.10 -21.92
C GLY A 172 26.54 -23.94 -20.40
N VAL A 173 26.09 -22.76 -19.91
CA VAL A 173 25.87 -22.57 -18.47
C VAL A 173 24.65 -23.39 -18.05
N ARG A 174 24.83 -24.24 -17.05
CA ARG A 174 23.75 -25.02 -16.43
C ARG A 174 23.10 -24.22 -15.31
N PHE A 175 21.78 -24.12 -15.36
CA PHE A 175 20.96 -23.50 -14.31
C PHE A 175 20.32 -24.61 -13.45
N GLY A 176 20.08 -24.31 -12.21
CA GLY A 176 19.44 -25.20 -11.25
C GLY A 176 20.38 -25.65 -10.14
N ARG A 177 19.87 -26.52 -9.25
CA ARG A 177 20.66 -27.07 -8.18
C ARG A 177 21.75 -27.97 -8.74
N PRO A 178 23.03 -27.86 -8.31
CA PRO A 178 24.06 -28.80 -8.69
C PRO A 178 23.64 -30.25 -8.37
N PRO A 179 23.96 -31.23 -9.23
CA PRO A 179 23.69 -32.64 -8.94
C PRO A 179 24.36 -33.00 -7.60
N LYS A 180 23.62 -33.68 -6.74
CA LYS A 180 24.23 -34.24 -5.54
C LYS A 180 25.28 -35.27 -5.98
N PRO A 181 26.51 -35.26 -5.38
CA PRO A 181 27.43 -36.34 -5.61
C PRO A 181 26.78 -37.67 -5.19
N LEU A 182 26.91 -38.69 -6.04
CA LEU A 182 26.46 -40.04 -5.68
C LEU A 182 27.25 -40.49 -4.44
N PRO A 183 26.62 -41.18 -3.49
CA PRO A 183 27.33 -41.81 -2.37
C PRO A 183 28.42 -42.75 -2.90
N GLU A 184 29.58 -42.76 -2.30
CA GLU A 184 30.73 -43.63 -2.73
C GLU A 184 30.36 -45.10 -2.79
N ASP A 185 29.39 -45.54 -2.01
CA ASP A 185 28.90 -46.93 -1.95
C ASP A 185 28.09 -47.36 -3.19
N SER A 186 27.71 -46.44 -4.08
CA SER A 186 26.92 -46.78 -5.28
C SER A 186 27.79 -47.24 -6.47
N VAL A 187 29.12 -47.19 -6.36
CA VAL A 187 30.03 -47.60 -7.47
C VAL A 187 30.36 -49.12 -7.40
N ASN A 188 30.03 -49.81 -6.32
CA ASN A 188 30.36 -51.22 -6.10
C ASN A 188 29.21 -52.19 -6.44
N LEU A 189 28.22 -51.77 -7.17
CA LEU A 189 27.03 -52.60 -7.55
C LEU A 189 26.91 -52.83 -9.08
N LEU A 190 28.07 -52.91 -9.80
CA LEU A 190 28.12 -53.36 -11.18
C LEU A 190 29.19 -54.43 -11.33
#